data_5edb50920f2611478ff70b9e27b7c295
#
_entry.id   5edb50920f2611478ff70b9e27b7c295
#
_cell.length_a   1.000
_cell.length_b   1.000
_cell.length_c   1.000
_cell.angle_alpha   90.00
_cell.angle_beta   90.00
_cell.angle_gamma   90.00
#
_symmetry.space_group_name_H-M   'P 1'
#
loop_
_entity.id
_entity.type
_entity.pdbx_description
1 polymer ?
#
loop_
_entity_poly.entity_id
_entity_poly.type
_entity_poly.pdbx_seq_one_letter_code
_entity_poly.pdbx_strand_id
1 'polypeptide(L)'
;MAKQTAKTPDEGFQRLKADLKNGEFQNFYIFCGEEAYLREHYLHLLTGKLTGGPAGAFNEHRFIAETLTPEAFSEALEAMPMMAERTFIRVDDVDLFKLPEAQRTQYTGLLSDIPDYCCVVFTYDTVEFKINGTMKKLAEAVKKNACIVEFKRQSERELAAWIARHFRAAGKDISDELCRYLIFITDGMMTTLGPEIRKVASYCTTPAVAKSDIDAVVTPALKARTLPAHHRRVGRKLLTQPDRHRI
;
A
#
# COMPACT_ATOMS: atom_id res chain seq x y z
N MET A 1 -26.62 3.37 -12.24
CA MET A 1 -26.68 2.91 -10.82
C MET A 1 -25.80 3.83 -10.00
N ALA A 2 -26.30 4.39 -8.89
CA ALA A 2 -25.51 5.29 -8.04
C ALA A 2 -24.35 4.48 -7.41
N LYS A 3 -23.11 4.84 -7.71
CA LYS A 3 -21.91 4.26 -7.09
C LYS A 3 -21.94 4.61 -5.60
N GLN A 4 -22.02 3.61 -4.72
CA GLN A 4 -21.94 3.82 -3.27
C GLN A 4 -20.50 4.17 -2.91
N THR A 5 -20.26 5.38 -2.42
CA THR A 5 -18.99 5.77 -1.83
C THR A 5 -18.80 5.04 -0.50
N ALA A 6 -17.64 4.43 -0.31
CA ALA A 6 -17.30 3.75 0.93
C ALA A 6 -17.25 4.76 2.10
N LYS A 7 -17.98 4.46 3.19
CA LYS A 7 -18.14 5.36 4.34
C LYS A 7 -17.03 5.25 5.38
N THR A 8 -16.31 4.12 5.40
CA THR A 8 -15.20 3.85 6.32
C THR A 8 -13.96 3.38 5.56
N PRO A 9 -12.74 3.59 6.10
CA PRO A 9 -11.50 3.14 5.45
C PRO A 9 -11.44 1.63 5.19
N ASP A 10 -12.02 0.81 6.06
CA ASP A 10 -12.10 -0.65 5.85
C ASP A 10 -13.04 -1.01 4.70
N GLU A 11 -14.16 -0.28 4.57
CA GLU A 11 -15.08 -0.42 3.43
C GLU A 11 -14.38 -0.04 2.12
N GLY A 12 -13.53 1.00 2.12
CA GLY A 12 -12.75 1.42 0.97
C GLY A 12 -11.81 0.34 0.47
N PHE A 13 -11.08 -0.32 1.37
CA PHE A 13 -10.18 -1.41 1.02
C PHE A 13 -10.92 -2.65 0.48
N GLN A 14 -12.05 -3.02 1.08
CA GLN A 14 -12.89 -4.11 0.58
C GLN A 14 -13.49 -3.77 -0.79
N ARG A 15 -13.90 -2.50 -0.98
CA ARG A 15 -14.41 -2.01 -2.26
C ARG A 15 -13.34 -2.09 -3.35
N LEU A 16 -12.13 -1.62 -3.09
CA LEU A 16 -11.02 -1.72 -4.05
C LEU A 16 -10.75 -3.17 -4.48
N LYS A 17 -10.77 -4.11 -3.52
CA LYS A 17 -10.60 -5.54 -3.85
C LYS A 17 -11.72 -6.08 -4.72
N ALA A 18 -12.95 -5.66 -4.46
CA ALA A 18 -14.10 -6.04 -5.29
C ALA A 18 -14.01 -5.43 -6.68
N ASP A 19 -13.64 -4.15 -6.78
CA ASP A 19 -13.47 -3.42 -8.04
C ASP A 19 -12.39 -4.09 -8.91
N LEU A 20 -11.24 -4.46 -8.32
CA LEU A 20 -10.16 -5.20 -9.00
C LEU A 20 -10.59 -6.60 -9.47
N LYS A 21 -11.45 -7.28 -8.71
CA LYS A 21 -11.98 -8.60 -9.06
C LYS A 21 -13.01 -8.52 -10.19
N ASN A 22 -13.89 -7.53 -10.12
CA ASN A 22 -15.04 -7.42 -11.04
C ASN A 22 -14.72 -6.60 -12.29
N GLY A 23 -13.65 -5.80 -12.28
CA GLY A 23 -13.33 -4.87 -13.37
C GLY A 23 -14.18 -3.59 -13.36
N GLU A 24 -14.89 -3.30 -12.25
CA GLU A 24 -15.75 -2.12 -12.11
C GLU A 24 -15.09 -1.06 -11.21
N PHE A 25 -14.37 -0.11 -11.80
CA PHE A 25 -13.57 0.85 -11.06
C PHE A 25 -14.35 2.13 -10.74
N GLN A 26 -14.01 2.73 -9.58
CA GLN A 26 -14.49 4.08 -9.25
C GLN A 26 -13.76 5.11 -10.12
N ASN A 27 -14.37 6.29 -10.27
CA ASN A 27 -13.73 7.41 -10.99
C ASN A 27 -12.71 8.13 -10.12
N PHE A 28 -12.81 7.98 -8.77
CA PHE A 28 -11.91 8.66 -7.85
C PHE A 28 -11.56 7.77 -6.65
N TYR A 29 -10.26 7.57 -6.44
CA TYR A 29 -9.71 6.91 -5.26
C TYR A 29 -8.75 7.84 -4.52
N ILE A 30 -8.69 7.66 -3.19
CA ILE A 30 -7.64 8.22 -2.34
C ILE A 30 -6.96 7.05 -1.63
N PHE A 31 -5.67 6.88 -1.89
CA PHE A 31 -4.82 5.86 -1.29
C PHE A 31 -3.96 6.49 -0.20
N CYS A 32 -4.17 6.10 1.06
CA CYS A 32 -3.44 6.62 2.21
C CYS A 32 -3.15 5.53 3.22
N GLY A 33 -2.42 5.85 4.29
CA GLY A 33 -2.13 4.90 5.37
C GLY A 33 -0.65 4.49 5.44
N GLU A 34 -0.31 3.78 6.51
CA GLU A 34 1.08 3.51 6.89
C GLU A 34 1.74 2.37 6.08
N GLU A 35 0.95 1.46 5.48
CA GLU A 35 1.48 0.28 4.80
C GLU A 35 1.77 0.59 3.33
N ALA A 36 2.92 1.17 3.07
CA ALA A 36 3.36 1.60 1.75
C ALA A 36 3.46 0.43 0.76
N TYR A 37 3.86 -0.76 1.21
CA TYR A 37 3.94 -1.94 0.33
C TYR A 37 2.58 -2.30 -0.27
N LEU A 38 1.53 -2.34 0.56
CA LEU A 38 0.18 -2.65 0.08
C LEU A 38 -0.33 -1.54 -0.83
N ARG A 39 -0.11 -0.27 -0.47
CA ARG A 39 -0.51 0.87 -1.28
C ARG A 39 0.08 0.79 -2.69
N GLU A 40 1.39 0.58 -2.83
CA GLU A 40 2.05 0.44 -4.12
C GLU A 40 1.61 -0.84 -4.86
N HIS A 41 1.43 -1.95 -4.15
CA HIS A 41 0.94 -3.19 -4.74
C HIS A 41 -0.44 -3.01 -5.39
N TYR A 42 -1.39 -2.44 -4.66
CA TYR A 42 -2.74 -2.23 -5.17
C TYR A 42 -2.81 -1.13 -6.23
N LEU A 43 -1.96 -0.11 -6.12
CA LEU A 43 -1.81 0.90 -7.16
C LEU A 43 -1.31 0.29 -8.47
N HIS A 44 -0.28 -0.56 -8.40
CA HIS A 44 0.23 -1.28 -9.57
C HIS A 44 -0.81 -2.20 -10.20
N LEU A 45 -1.58 -2.94 -9.39
CA LEU A 45 -2.67 -3.78 -9.88
C LEU A 45 -3.75 -2.95 -10.58
N LEU A 46 -4.13 -1.81 -9.99
CA LEU A 46 -5.14 -0.91 -10.56
C LEU A 46 -4.65 -0.32 -11.89
N THR A 47 -3.44 0.23 -11.92
CA THR A 47 -2.81 0.76 -13.13
C THR A 47 -2.76 -0.30 -14.23
N GLY A 48 -2.25 -1.50 -13.92
CA GLY A 48 -2.16 -2.59 -14.89
C GLY A 48 -3.51 -3.03 -15.46
N LYS A 49 -4.59 -2.91 -14.68
CA LYS A 49 -5.95 -3.21 -15.17
C LYS A 49 -6.51 -2.11 -16.06
N LEU A 50 -6.20 -0.85 -15.77
CA LEU A 50 -6.75 0.31 -16.49
C LEU A 50 -5.94 0.66 -17.75
N THR A 51 -4.61 0.52 -17.68
CA THR A 51 -3.69 0.91 -18.74
C THR A 51 -2.97 -0.29 -19.38
N GLY A 52 -3.37 -1.51 -19.03
CA GLY A 52 -2.78 -2.72 -19.61
C GLY A 52 -3.04 -2.82 -21.12
N GLY A 53 -1.95 -2.78 -21.91
CA GLY A 53 -2.04 -2.90 -23.36
C GLY A 53 -0.99 -2.07 -24.10
N PRO A 54 -0.91 -2.18 -25.43
CA PRO A 54 0.11 -1.50 -26.24
C PRO A 54 0.06 0.04 -26.16
N ALA A 55 -1.13 0.59 -25.89
CA ALA A 55 -1.36 2.05 -25.79
C ALA A 55 -1.40 2.55 -24.33
N GLY A 56 -1.07 1.72 -23.34
CA GLY A 56 -1.23 2.04 -21.93
C GLY A 56 -0.55 3.33 -21.49
N ALA A 57 0.67 3.57 -21.96
CA ALA A 57 1.43 4.77 -21.62
C ALA A 57 0.77 6.08 -22.09
N PHE A 58 -0.05 6.04 -23.15
CA PHE A 58 -0.77 7.23 -23.64
C PHE A 58 -1.99 7.59 -22.79
N ASN A 59 -2.46 6.64 -21.96
CA ASN A 59 -3.63 6.79 -21.12
C ASN A 59 -3.27 7.03 -19.64
N GLU A 60 -1.98 7.20 -19.34
CA GLU A 60 -1.49 7.44 -17.98
C GLU A 60 -0.94 8.85 -17.84
N HIS A 61 -1.53 9.63 -16.93
CA HIS A 61 -1.06 10.95 -16.53
C HIS A 61 -0.59 10.89 -15.07
N ARG A 62 0.61 11.41 -14.81
CA ARG A 62 1.16 11.45 -13.46
C ARG A 62 1.54 12.86 -13.05
N PHE A 63 1.08 13.27 -11.88
CA PHE A 63 1.34 14.57 -11.29
C PHE A 63 2.00 14.43 -9.92
N ILE A 64 2.89 15.36 -9.65
CA ILE A 64 3.48 15.65 -8.34
C ILE A 64 3.21 17.12 -8.01
N ALA A 65 3.57 17.58 -6.81
CA ALA A 65 3.27 18.95 -6.38
C ALA A 65 3.76 20.03 -7.36
N GLU A 66 4.90 19.81 -8.01
CA GLU A 66 5.52 20.74 -8.94
C GLU A 66 4.83 20.80 -10.30
N THR A 67 4.15 19.72 -10.69
CA THR A 67 3.53 19.60 -12.02
C THR A 67 2.01 19.71 -11.99
N LEU A 68 1.40 19.58 -10.79
CA LEU A 68 -0.03 19.65 -10.63
C LEU A 68 -0.53 21.10 -10.67
N THR A 69 -1.08 21.50 -11.80
CA THR A 69 -1.87 22.75 -11.91
C THR A 69 -3.32 22.43 -12.23
N PRO A 70 -4.28 23.31 -11.89
CA PRO A 70 -5.69 23.08 -12.27
C PRO A 70 -5.89 22.91 -13.76
N GLU A 71 -5.13 23.65 -14.57
CA GLU A 71 -5.18 23.61 -16.03
C GLU A 71 -4.68 22.25 -16.55
N ALA A 72 -3.48 21.81 -16.14
CA ALA A 72 -2.91 20.53 -16.56
C ALA A 72 -3.77 19.34 -16.07
N PHE A 73 -4.38 19.46 -14.88
CA PHE A 73 -5.28 18.44 -14.38
C PHE A 73 -6.60 18.39 -15.16
N SER A 74 -7.15 19.57 -15.55
CA SER A 74 -8.34 19.65 -16.44
C SER A 74 -8.06 19.02 -17.80
N GLU A 75 -6.92 19.35 -18.43
CA GLU A 75 -6.49 18.74 -19.70
C GLU A 75 -6.41 17.21 -19.61
N ALA A 76 -5.86 16.68 -18.50
CA ALA A 76 -5.79 15.25 -18.28
C ALA A 76 -7.17 14.59 -18.09
N LEU A 77 -8.13 15.29 -17.44
CA LEU A 77 -9.51 14.83 -17.32
C LEU A 77 -10.27 14.85 -18.64
N GLU A 78 -9.94 15.78 -19.54
CA GLU A 78 -10.55 15.90 -20.87
C GLU A 78 -9.92 14.94 -21.89
N ALA A 79 -8.74 14.39 -21.60
CA ALA A 79 -8.05 13.46 -22.46
C ALA A 79 -8.83 12.14 -22.62
N MET A 80 -9.41 11.93 -23.77
CA MET A 80 -10.13 10.70 -24.10
C MET A 80 -9.16 9.51 -24.16
N PRO A 81 -9.52 8.34 -23.58
CA PRO A 81 -8.66 7.17 -23.60
C PRO A 81 -8.42 6.68 -25.02
N MET A 82 -7.15 6.36 -25.34
CA MET A 82 -6.73 5.83 -26.63
C MET A 82 -6.61 4.31 -26.56
N MET A 83 -7.42 3.58 -27.30
CA MET A 83 -7.42 2.11 -27.35
C MET A 83 -7.50 1.44 -25.95
N ALA A 84 -8.12 2.12 -24.98
CA ALA A 84 -8.36 1.67 -23.62
C ALA A 84 -9.75 2.12 -23.16
N GLU A 85 -10.25 1.52 -22.08
CA GLU A 85 -11.57 1.90 -21.54
C GLU A 85 -11.51 3.19 -20.72
N ARG A 86 -10.35 3.49 -20.12
CA ARG A 86 -10.20 4.63 -19.22
C ARG A 86 -8.85 5.32 -19.32
N THR A 87 -8.88 6.62 -19.07
CA THR A 87 -7.70 7.42 -18.74
C THR A 87 -7.39 7.28 -17.26
N PHE A 88 -6.14 6.98 -16.92
CA PHE A 88 -5.66 6.86 -15.55
C PHE A 88 -4.85 8.09 -15.16
N ILE A 89 -5.27 8.76 -14.07
CA ILE A 89 -4.63 9.98 -13.59
C ILE A 89 -4.14 9.74 -12.16
N ARG A 90 -2.83 9.73 -11.96
CA ARG A 90 -2.18 9.58 -10.66
C ARG A 90 -1.65 10.92 -10.15
N VAL A 91 -1.94 11.23 -8.89
CA VAL A 91 -1.42 12.41 -8.18
C VAL A 91 -0.71 11.94 -6.92
N ASP A 92 0.59 12.22 -6.82
CA ASP A 92 1.43 11.78 -5.72
C ASP A 92 1.70 12.92 -4.71
N ASP A 93 1.42 12.67 -3.44
CA ASP A 93 1.78 13.49 -2.27
C ASP A 93 1.35 14.96 -2.33
N VAL A 94 0.18 15.26 -2.91
CA VAL A 94 -0.37 16.61 -2.95
C VAL A 94 -1.48 16.77 -1.92
N ASP A 95 -1.26 17.63 -0.91
CA ASP A 95 -2.28 17.98 0.07
C ASP A 95 -3.23 19.04 -0.49
N LEU A 96 -4.35 18.59 -1.04
CA LEU A 96 -5.40 19.47 -1.60
C LEU A 96 -5.92 20.52 -0.60
N PHE A 97 -5.89 20.22 0.70
CA PHE A 97 -6.39 21.12 1.74
C PHE A 97 -5.40 22.21 2.12
N LYS A 98 -4.12 22.09 1.71
CA LYS A 98 -3.08 23.13 1.91
C LYS A 98 -2.86 24.03 0.70
N LEU A 99 -3.48 23.73 -0.42
CA LEU A 99 -3.38 24.59 -1.61
C LEU A 99 -4.00 25.97 -1.39
N PRO A 100 -3.60 27.01 -2.15
CA PRO A 100 -4.22 28.31 -2.16
C PRO A 100 -5.74 28.24 -2.44
N GLU A 101 -6.52 29.15 -1.91
CA GLU A 101 -7.98 29.11 -2.01
C GLU A 101 -8.50 29.09 -3.46
N ALA A 102 -7.88 29.86 -4.34
CA ALA A 102 -8.24 29.88 -5.76
C ALA A 102 -8.11 28.49 -6.39
N GLN A 103 -6.97 27.82 -6.16
CA GLN A 103 -6.71 26.47 -6.67
C GLN A 103 -7.67 25.45 -6.02
N ARG A 104 -7.89 25.53 -4.69
CA ARG A 104 -8.87 24.64 -4.02
C ARG A 104 -10.27 24.74 -4.63
N THR A 105 -10.68 25.95 -5.02
CA THR A 105 -11.99 26.14 -5.65
C THR A 105 -12.06 25.45 -7.01
N GLN A 106 -11.01 25.57 -7.82
CA GLN A 106 -10.90 24.90 -9.13
C GLN A 106 -10.90 23.37 -8.96
N TYR A 107 -10.04 22.81 -8.08
CA TYR A 107 -10.03 21.38 -7.81
C TYR A 107 -11.35 20.86 -7.24
N THR A 108 -12.06 21.65 -6.43
CA THR A 108 -13.39 21.27 -5.94
C THR A 108 -14.37 21.05 -7.11
N GLY A 109 -14.34 21.92 -8.11
CA GLY A 109 -15.14 21.75 -9.33
C GLY A 109 -14.75 20.50 -10.09
N LEU A 110 -13.45 20.36 -10.42
CA LEU A 110 -12.92 19.23 -11.20
C LEU A 110 -13.16 17.87 -10.53
N LEU A 111 -12.98 17.76 -9.20
CA LEU A 111 -13.22 16.55 -8.44
C LEU A 111 -14.69 16.24 -8.19
N SER A 112 -15.59 17.20 -8.42
CA SER A 112 -17.03 16.99 -8.28
C SER A 112 -17.66 16.33 -9.51
N ASP A 113 -17.02 16.44 -10.67
CA ASP A 113 -17.52 15.96 -11.97
C ASP A 113 -16.40 15.29 -12.77
N ILE A 114 -15.86 14.19 -12.25
CA ILE A 114 -14.84 13.40 -12.94
C ILE A 114 -15.54 12.56 -14.02
N PRO A 115 -15.10 12.63 -15.30
CA PRO A 115 -15.70 11.84 -16.38
C PRO A 115 -15.68 10.34 -16.10
N ASP A 116 -16.68 9.62 -16.59
CA ASP A 116 -16.80 8.17 -16.38
C ASP A 116 -15.68 7.37 -17.03
N TYR A 117 -15.04 7.93 -18.04
CA TYR A 117 -13.87 7.34 -18.69
C TYR A 117 -12.55 7.65 -17.99
N CYS A 118 -12.56 8.40 -16.87
CA CYS A 118 -11.38 8.66 -16.05
C CYS A 118 -11.37 7.81 -14.76
N CYS A 119 -10.16 7.47 -14.32
CA CYS A 119 -9.91 6.97 -12.99
C CYS A 119 -8.78 7.80 -12.36
N VAL A 120 -9.13 8.63 -11.39
CA VAL A 120 -8.19 9.49 -10.66
C VAL A 120 -7.79 8.82 -9.36
N VAL A 121 -6.48 8.77 -9.07
CA VAL A 121 -5.96 8.24 -7.80
C VAL A 121 -5.03 9.28 -7.17
N PHE A 122 -5.40 9.79 -6.01
CA PHE A 122 -4.48 10.53 -5.15
C PHE A 122 -3.81 9.55 -4.20
N THR A 123 -2.47 9.50 -4.19
CA THR A 123 -1.70 8.65 -3.29
C THR A 123 -0.87 9.49 -2.34
N TYR A 124 -0.89 9.10 -1.06
CA TYR A 124 -0.24 9.80 0.04
C TYR A 124 0.78 8.88 0.70
N ASP A 125 2.06 9.18 0.54
CA ASP A 125 3.19 8.44 1.11
C ASP A 125 3.90 9.23 2.21
N THR A 126 4.42 10.39 1.86
CA THR A 126 5.14 11.28 2.78
C THR A 126 4.22 12.31 3.43
N VAL A 127 3.13 12.65 2.76
CA VAL A 127 2.11 13.58 3.23
C VAL A 127 0.97 12.81 3.89
N GLU A 128 0.60 13.18 5.11
CA GLU A 128 -0.55 12.60 5.80
C GLU A 128 -1.86 13.12 5.22
N PHE A 129 -2.72 12.22 4.73
CA PHE A 129 -4.05 12.59 4.26
C PHE A 129 -4.99 12.88 5.43
N LYS A 130 -5.50 14.12 5.49
CA LYS A 130 -6.51 14.54 6.47
C LYS A 130 -7.54 15.45 5.81
N ILE A 131 -8.82 15.11 5.96
CA ILE A 131 -9.91 15.97 5.49
C ILE A 131 -10.06 17.14 6.46
N ASN A 132 -9.84 18.36 5.97
CA ASN A 132 -10.09 19.57 6.75
C ASN A 132 -11.57 19.98 6.65
N GLY A 133 -12.32 19.74 7.71
CA GLY A 133 -13.76 20.05 7.78
C GLY A 133 -14.11 21.54 7.71
N THR A 134 -13.15 22.45 7.91
CA THR A 134 -13.39 23.89 7.75
C THR A 134 -13.55 24.29 6.28
N MET A 135 -12.95 23.52 5.38
CA MET A 135 -13.05 23.69 3.93
C MET A 135 -14.23 22.87 3.36
N LYS A 136 -15.45 23.25 3.77
CA LYS A 136 -16.67 22.45 3.57
C LYS A 136 -16.86 21.94 2.14
N LYS A 137 -16.76 22.82 1.13
CA LYS A 137 -17.02 22.46 -0.27
C LYS A 137 -16.05 21.35 -0.76
N LEU A 138 -14.75 21.52 -0.54
CA LEU A 138 -13.75 20.51 -0.93
C LEU A 138 -13.93 19.23 -0.13
N ALA A 139 -14.17 19.34 1.19
CA ALA A 139 -14.39 18.18 2.06
C ALA A 139 -15.63 17.36 1.64
N GLU A 140 -16.72 18.03 1.24
CA GLU A 140 -17.93 17.38 0.71
C GLU A 140 -17.67 16.73 -0.64
N ALA A 141 -16.99 17.41 -1.57
CA ALA A 141 -16.62 16.84 -2.88
C ALA A 141 -15.79 15.57 -2.72
N VAL A 142 -14.76 15.60 -1.86
CA VAL A 142 -13.93 14.43 -1.57
C VAL A 142 -14.75 13.31 -0.92
N LYS A 143 -15.52 13.59 0.14
CA LYS A 143 -16.32 12.57 0.84
C LYS A 143 -17.42 11.94 -0.02
N LYS A 144 -17.97 12.71 -0.95
CA LYS A 144 -19.05 12.24 -1.83
C LYS A 144 -18.52 11.39 -2.98
N ASN A 145 -17.39 11.77 -3.57
CA ASN A 145 -16.93 11.21 -4.84
C ASN A 145 -15.77 10.24 -4.68
N ALA A 146 -14.93 10.37 -3.63
CA ALA A 146 -13.77 9.51 -3.46
C ALA A 146 -14.08 8.20 -2.74
N CYS A 147 -13.55 7.12 -3.24
CA CYS A 147 -13.34 5.88 -2.49
C CYS A 147 -12.03 6.00 -1.72
N ILE A 148 -12.11 6.27 -0.40
CA ILE A 148 -10.94 6.41 0.45
C ILE A 148 -10.49 5.02 0.91
N VAL A 149 -9.27 4.67 0.54
CA VAL A 149 -8.64 3.37 0.85
C VAL A 149 -7.47 3.62 1.80
N GLU A 150 -7.62 3.21 3.04
CA GLU A 150 -6.57 3.29 4.04
C GLU A 150 -5.83 1.96 4.14
N PHE A 151 -4.54 1.96 3.79
CA PHE A 151 -3.65 0.81 3.93
C PHE A 151 -3.05 0.79 5.33
N LYS A 152 -3.78 0.16 6.26
CA LYS A 152 -3.36 0.04 7.66
C LYS A 152 -2.24 -0.95 7.82
N ARG A 153 -1.45 -0.75 8.88
CA ARG A 153 -0.48 -1.73 9.34
C ARG A 153 -1.15 -3.08 9.53
N GLN A 154 -0.52 -4.12 9.02
CA GLN A 154 -1.05 -5.47 9.14
C GLN A 154 -0.81 -6.02 10.56
N SER A 155 -1.75 -6.82 11.05
CA SER A 155 -1.58 -7.54 12.31
C SER A 155 -0.44 -8.57 12.20
N GLU A 156 0.15 -8.95 13.34
CA GLU A 156 1.20 -9.99 13.38
C GLU A 156 0.75 -11.30 12.70
N ARG A 157 -0.51 -11.68 12.87
CA ARG A 157 -1.10 -12.86 12.22
C ARG A 157 -1.13 -12.74 10.70
N GLU A 158 -1.53 -11.58 10.18
CA GLU A 158 -1.58 -11.31 8.74
C GLU A 158 -0.17 -11.26 8.14
N LEU A 159 0.77 -10.63 8.84
CA LEU A 159 2.19 -10.61 8.45
C LEU A 159 2.79 -12.01 8.44
N ALA A 160 2.56 -12.82 9.47
CA ALA A 160 3.06 -14.20 9.52
C ALA A 160 2.51 -15.04 8.34
N ALA A 161 1.21 -14.93 8.06
CA ALA A 161 0.61 -15.59 6.92
C ALA A 161 1.16 -15.09 5.56
N TRP A 162 1.48 -13.79 5.46
CA TRP A 162 2.07 -13.19 4.28
C TRP A 162 3.52 -13.67 4.09
N ILE A 163 4.34 -13.67 5.15
CA ILE A 163 5.71 -14.18 5.15
C ILE A 163 5.74 -15.65 4.68
N ALA A 164 4.91 -16.49 5.30
CA ALA A 164 4.84 -17.92 4.94
C ALA A 164 4.48 -18.14 3.45
N ARG A 165 3.56 -17.33 2.90
CA ARG A 165 3.23 -17.38 1.46
C ARG A 165 4.40 -17.02 0.56
N HIS A 166 5.21 -16.02 0.95
CA HIS A 166 6.37 -15.60 0.17
C HIS A 166 7.49 -16.62 0.20
N PHE A 167 7.77 -17.24 1.35
CA PHE A 167 8.72 -18.34 1.44
C PHE A 167 8.27 -19.54 0.61
N ARG A 168 6.98 -19.90 0.68
CA ARG A 168 6.42 -20.99 -0.13
C ARG A 168 6.52 -20.71 -1.62
N ALA A 169 6.27 -19.48 -2.06
CA ALA A 169 6.47 -19.06 -3.46
C ALA A 169 7.93 -19.17 -3.90
N ALA A 170 8.89 -19.06 -2.97
CA ALA A 170 10.31 -19.27 -3.20
C ALA A 170 10.76 -20.76 -3.03
N GLY A 171 9.81 -21.70 -2.89
CA GLY A 171 10.10 -23.12 -2.69
C GLY A 171 10.66 -23.46 -1.31
N LYS A 172 10.39 -22.60 -0.31
CA LYS A 172 10.84 -22.76 1.08
C LYS A 172 9.65 -22.91 2.01
N ASP A 173 9.87 -23.62 3.11
CA ASP A 173 8.90 -23.73 4.20
C ASP A 173 9.46 -23.07 5.47
N ILE A 174 8.61 -22.33 6.18
CA ILE A 174 8.97 -21.59 7.40
C ILE A 174 7.90 -21.80 8.46
N SER A 175 8.32 -22.04 9.70
CA SER A 175 7.38 -22.19 10.82
C SER A 175 6.75 -20.85 11.23
N ASP A 176 5.57 -20.88 11.85
CA ASP A 176 4.90 -19.68 12.38
C ASP A 176 5.77 -18.96 13.43
N GLU A 177 6.50 -19.74 14.24
CA GLU A 177 7.45 -19.20 15.23
C GLU A 177 8.57 -18.38 14.56
N LEU A 178 9.14 -18.87 13.46
CA LEU A 178 10.17 -18.16 12.72
C LEU A 178 9.62 -16.96 11.95
N CYS A 179 8.36 -17.02 11.48
CA CYS A 179 7.68 -15.84 10.94
C CYS A 179 7.57 -14.73 11.98
N ARG A 180 7.13 -15.05 13.20
CA ARG A 180 7.03 -14.09 14.31
C ARG A 180 8.41 -13.59 14.74
N TYR A 181 9.41 -14.46 14.75
CA TYR A 181 10.79 -14.07 15.02
C TYR A 181 11.28 -13.03 13.99
N LEU A 182 11.02 -13.25 12.71
CA LEU A 182 11.39 -12.32 11.64
C LEU A 182 10.68 -10.96 11.81
N ILE A 183 9.38 -10.96 12.13
CA ILE A 183 8.62 -9.75 12.45
C ILE A 183 9.23 -9.01 13.64
N PHE A 184 9.62 -9.75 14.68
CA PHE A 184 10.17 -9.17 15.91
C PHE A 184 11.53 -8.50 15.70
N ILE A 185 12.42 -9.09 14.90
CA ILE A 185 13.77 -8.54 14.67
C ILE A 185 13.80 -7.44 13.61
N THR A 186 12.72 -7.27 12.84
CA THR A 186 12.51 -6.16 11.91
C THR A 186 11.59 -5.11 12.54
N ASP A 187 11.17 -4.12 11.78
CA ASP A 187 10.17 -3.14 12.22
C ASP A 187 8.72 -3.61 12.01
N GLY A 188 8.56 -4.80 11.41
CA GLY A 188 7.26 -5.38 11.06
C GLY A 188 6.55 -4.67 9.91
N MET A 189 7.24 -3.83 9.13
CA MET A 189 6.71 -3.25 7.90
C MET A 189 6.93 -4.20 6.72
N MET A 190 5.94 -4.35 5.84
CA MET A 190 6.06 -5.23 4.68
C MET A 190 7.14 -4.77 3.70
N THR A 191 7.41 -3.47 3.64
CA THR A 191 8.51 -2.88 2.86
C THR A 191 9.88 -3.37 3.31
N THR A 192 10.09 -3.54 4.62
CA THR A 192 11.33 -4.08 5.20
C THR A 192 11.35 -5.62 5.13
N LEU A 193 10.23 -6.26 5.44
CA LEU A 193 10.12 -7.72 5.44
C LEU A 193 10.34 -8.34 4.05
N GLY A 194 9.85 -7.72 2.98
CA GLY A 194 9.96 -8.26 1.63
C GLY A 194 11.41 -8.52 1.17
N PRO A 195 12.33 -7.55 1.26
CA PRO A 195 13.75 -7.76 1.00
C PRO A 195 14.40 -8.82 1.92
N GLU A 196 14.06 -8.81 3.23
CA GLU A 196 14.62 -9.78 4.18
C GLU A 196 14.19 -11.21 3.85
N ILE A 197 12.92 -11.44 3.50
CA ILE A 197 12.42 -12.74 3.04
C ILE A 197 13.20 -13.23 1.82
N ARG A 198 13.44 -12.36 0.84
CA ARG A 198 14.22 -12.74 -0.37
C ARG A 198 15.66 -13.11 -0.02
N LYS A 199 16.32 -12.37 0.88
CA LYS A 199 17.69 -12.69 1.34
C LYS A 199 17.73 -14.05 2.01
N VAL A 200 16.85 -14.31 2.97
CA VAL A 200 16.79 -15.58 3.68
C VAL A 200 16.47 -16.73 2.71
N ALA A 201 15.48 -16.58 1.85
CA ALA A 201 15.10 -17.61 0.90
C ALA A 201 16.23 -17.96 -0.08
N SER A 202 17.04 -16.96 -0.49
CA SER A 202 18.18 -17.16 -1.38
C SER A 202 19.39 -17.78 -0.65
N TYR A 203 19.56 -17.48 0.63
CA TYR A 203 20.66 -18.01 1.45
C TYR A 203 20.41 -19.47 1.86
N CYS A 204 19.18 -19.81 2.18
CA CYS A 204 18.78 -21.12 2.67
C CYS A 204 19.01 -22.19 1.61
N THR A 205 19.88 -23.17 1.89
CA THR A 205 20.19 -24.28 0.97
C THR A 205 19.19 -25.43 1.07
N THR A 206 18.46 -25.55 2.19
CA THR A 206 17.45 -26.58 2.43
C THR A 206 16.04 -26.08 2.13
N PRO A 207 15.04 -26.96 1.91
CA PRO A 207 13.65 -26.56 1.78
C PRO A 207 13.07 -25.90 3.05
N ALA A 208 13.49 -26.34 4.24
CA ALA A 208 13.03 -25.80 5.52
C ALA A 208 13.98 -24.69 6.00
N VAL A 209 13.41 -23.51 6.28
CA VAL A 209 14.14 -22.38 6.84
C VAL A 209 14.44 -22.64 8.31
N ALA A 210 15.70 -22.48 8.69
CA ALA A 210 16.16 -22.55 10.08
C ALA A 210 16.37 -21.14 10.67
N LYS A 211 16.38 -21.06 12.00
CA LYS A 211 16.67 -19.80 12.71
C LYS A 211 18.07 -19.28 12.37
N SER A 212 19.04 -20.18 12.21
CA SER A 212 20.40 -19.84 11.80
C SER A 212 20.48 -19.13 10.44
N ASP A 213 19.58 -19.49 9.50
CA ASP A 213 19.54 -18.85 8.18
C ASP A 213 19.08 -17.39 8.31
N ILE A 214 18.08 -17.14 9.17
CA ILE A 214 17.60 -15.80 9.47
C ILE A 214 18.70 -14.98 10.15
N ASP A 215 19.32 -15.53 11.20
CA ASP A 215 20.36 -14.85 11.99
C ASP A 215 21.60 -14.52 11.15
N ALA A 216 21.87 -15.28 10.11
CA ALA A 216 23.03 -15.09 9.24
C ALA A 216 22.90 -13.89 8.28
N VAL A 217 21.67 -13.57 7.82
CA VAL A 217 21.50 -12.59 6.74
C VAL A 217 20.60 -11.41 7.07
N VAL A 218 19.72 -11.52 8.08
CA VAL A 218 18.82 -10.45 8.47
C VAL A 218 19.54 -9.45 9.36
N THR A 219 19.44 -8.16 9.00
CA THR A 219 19.94 -7.08 9.85
C THR A 219 18.84 -6.62 10.79
N PRO A 220 18.97 -6.84 12.13
CA PRO A 220 17.96 -6.42 13.08
C PRO A 220 17.74 -4.91 13.09
N ALA A 221 16.48 -4.47 13.12
CA ALA A 221 16.14 -3.06 13.26
C ALA A 221 16.60 -2.51 14.61
N LEU A 222 16.99 -1.23 14.65
CA LEU A 222 17.48 -0.57 15.87
C LEU A 222 16.47 -0.64 17.04
N LYS A 223 15.17 -0.64 16.76
CA LYS A 223 14.11 -0.77 17.77
C LYS A 223 14.13 -2.13 18.48
N ALA A 224 14.54 -3.20 17.81
CA ALA A 224 14.67 -4.52 18.41
C ALA A 224 15.81 -4.61 19.45
N ARG A 225 16.79 -3.70 19.35
CA ARG A 225 17.94 -3.64 20.28
C ARG A 225 17.61 -2.93 21.60
N THR A 226 16.54 -2.12 21.65
CA THR A 226 16.19 -1.26 22.81
C THR A 226 15.03 -1.78 23.65
N LEU A 227 14.52 -3.00 23.42
CA LEU A 227 13.42 -3.57 24.20
C LEU A 227 13.82 -3.92 25.65
N PRO A 228 12.94 -3.65 26.65
CA PRO A 228 13.19 -3.97 28.05
C PRO A 228 13.50 -5.45 28.29
N ALA A 229 14.31 -5.74 29.32
CA ALA A 229 14.85 -7.07 29.63
C ALA A 229 13.82 -8.21 29.80
N HIS A 230 12.54 -7.90 30.08
CA HIS A 230 11.51 -8.91 30.23
C HIS A 230 11.10 -9.57 28.89
N HIS A 231 11.17 -8.86 27.77
CA HIS A 231 10.97 -9.44 26.43
C HIS A 231 12.19 -10.24 25.96
N ARG A 232 13.40 -9.97 26.52
CA ARG A 232 14.59 -10.78 26.25
C ARG A 232 14.49 -12.20 26.82
N ARG A 233 13.62 -12.43 27.81
CA ARG A 233 13.43 -13.78 28.40
C ARG A 233 12.74 -14.75 27.44
N VAL A 234 11.88 -14.29 26.54
CA VAL A 234 11.26 -15.15 25.52
C VAL A 234 12.33 -15.57 24.49
N GLY A 235 13.18 -14.63 24.05
CA GLY A 235 14.32 -14.94 23.18
C GLY A 235 15.39 -15.82 23.86
N ARG A 236 15.61 -15.67 25.19
CA ARG A 236 16.60 -16.48 25.93
C ARG A 236 16.15 -17.91 26.23
N LYS A 237 14.84 -18.17 26.35
CA LYS A 237 14.35 -19.55 26.48
C LYS A 237 14.54 -20.37 25.20
N LEU A 238 14.66 -19.71 24.05
CA LEU A 238 15.01 -20.34 22.77
C LEU A 238 16.53 -20.58 22.62
N LEU A 239 17.37 -19.90 23.43
CA LEU A 239 18.82 -20.00 23.38
C LEU A 239 19.42 -21.02 24.36
N THR A 240 18.61 -21.66 25.22
CA THR A 240 19.12 -22.61 26.22
C THR A 240 18.34 -23.91 26.23
N GLN A 241 18.43 -24.69 25.16
CA GLN A 241 18.37 -26.15 25.26
C GLN A 241 19.75 -26.68 24.80
N PRO A 242 20.57 -27.13 25.74
CA PRO A 242 21.75 -27.90 25.38
C PRO A 242 21.29 -29.27 24.87
N ASP A 243 21.83 -29.67 23.71
CA ASP A 243 21.81 -31.05 23.23
C ASP A 243 22.17 -32.02 24.37
N ARG A 244 21.18 -32.75 24.90
CA ARG A 244 21.39 -33.96 25.67
C ARG A 244 21.03 -35.14 24.79
N HIS A 245 22.01 -35.60 24.03
CA HIS A 245 22.19 -37.02 23.67
C HIS A 245 23.60 -37.24 23.18
N ARG A 246 24.45 -37.54 24.15
CA ARG A 246 25.59 -38.47 23.98
C ARG A 246 25.83 -39.13 25.34
N ILE A 247 25.34 -40.30 25.50
CA ILE A 247 26.01 -41.54 25.94
C ILE A 247 25.07 -42.67 25.58
#